data_4f24a137aef896d4fc15d4a67ef25e43
#
_entry.id   4f24a137aef896d4fc15d4a67ef25e43
#
_cell.length_a   1.000
_cell.length_b   1.000
_cell.length_c   1.000
_cell.angle_alpha   90.00
_cell.angle_beta   90.00
_cell.angle_gamma   90.00
#
_symmetry.space_group_name_H-M   'P 1'
#
loop_
_entity.id
_entity.type
_entity.pdbx_description
1 polymer ?
#
loop_
_entity_poly.entity_id
_entity_poly.type
_entity_poly.pdbx_seq_one_letter_code
_entity_poly.pdbx_strand_id
1 'polypeptide(L)'
;MHDSVLERVTLRRSLGAKYLTTPAPSKEDYAEALTWAIAAPDHCHLSPARFVVIEEREKFADFFEAGALADGADQEGAQRARSKALKAPAMVAVVAKIDEHNERVPTYEQWMTVGAATSNFLAALELKGFAGKIVSGSSTHYRDAVDALCKKCEVIACWIMLGTAKPDAPGAEVLSLI
;
A
#
# COMPACT_ATOMS: atom_id res chain seq x y z
N MET A 1 3.61 -28.64 -11.86
CA MET A 1 2.49 -28.38 -10.93
C MET A 1 1.85 -27.08 -11.38
N HIS A 2 0.58 -27.10 -11.78
CA HIS A 2 -0.15 -25.86 -12.07
C HIS A 2 -0.55 -25.28 -10.71
N ASP A 3 0.18 -24.25 -10.24
CA ASP A 3 -0.30 -23.45 -9.13
C ASP A 3 -1.62 -22.80 -9.57
N SER A 4 -2.70 -23.23 -8.97
CA SER A 4 -4.00 -22.64 -9.29
C SER A 4 -4.01 -21.16 -8.88
N VAL A 5 -4.78 -20.34 -9.57
CA VAL A 5 -4.99 -18.92 -9.19
C VAL A 5 -5.36 -18.81 -7.70
N LEU A 6 -6.16 -19.76 -7.22
CA LEU A 6 -6.58 -19.82 -5.83
C LEU A 6 -5.39 -20.06 -4.88
N GLU A 7 -4.50 -21.00 -5.19
CA GLU A 7 -3.29 -21.24 -4.39
C GLU A 7 -2.40 -19.99 -4.31
N ARG A 8 -2.15 -19.33 -5.43
CA ARG A 8 -1.34 -18.11 -5.45
C ARG A 8 -1.92 -17.01 -4.57
N VAL A 9 -3.22 -16.78 -4.59
CA VAL A 9 -3.88 -15.77 -3.76
C VAL A 9 -3.88 -16.18 -2.28
N THR A 10 -4.13 -17.44 -1.97
CA THR A 10 -4.16 -17.93 -0.58
C THR A 10 -2.76 -17.97 0.05
N LEU A 11 -1.72 -18.18 -0.74
CA LEU A 11 -0.33 -18.16 -0.31
C LEU A 11 0.29 -16.75 -0.30
N ARG A 12 -0.46 -15.73 -0.77
CA ARG A 12 0.03 -14.34 -0.76
C ARG A 12 0.39 -13.90 0.67
N ARG A 13 1.56 -13.36 0.83
CA ARG A 13 2.03 -12.82 2.10
C ARG A 13 2.69 -11.46 1.95
N SER A 14 2.81 -10.75 3.06
CA SER A 14 3.53 -9.48 3.14
C SER A 14 5.03 -9.72 3.17
N LEU A 15 5.74 -9.32 2.11
CA LEU A 15 7.20 -9.34 2.07
C LEU A 15 7.78 -7.99 2.47
N GLY A 16 8.68 -8.00 3.46
CA GLY A 16 9.40 -6.79 3.85
C GLY A 16 10.21 -6.21 2.68
N ALA A 17 10.32 -4.88 2.61
CA ALA A 17 10.98 -4.18 1.50
C ALA A 17 12.41 -4.65 1.20
N LYS A 18 13.12 -5.22 2.18
CA LYS A 18 14.47 -5.81 1.99
C LYS A 18 14.48 -7.04 1.07
N TYR A 19 13.34 -7.71 0.92
CA TYR A 19 13.15 -8.88 0.07
C TYR A 19 12.53 -8.55 -1.28
N LEU A 20 12.34 -7.26 -1.59
CA LEU A 20 11.82 -6.79 -2.85
C LEU A 20 12.95 -6.29 -3.74
N THR A 21 12.86 -6.58 -5.03
CA THR A 21 13.78 -6.14 -6.09
C THR A 21 13.02 -5.75 -7.34
N THR A 22 13.72 -5.21 -8.33
CA THR A 22 13.19 -4.97 -9.69
C THR A 22 12.92 -6.29 -10.41
N PRO A 23 11.98 -6.31 -11.39
CA PRO A 23 11.18 -5.16 -11.82
C PRO A 23 10.08 -4.77 -10.83
N ALA A 24 9.66 -3.50 -10.90
CA ALA A 24 8.43 -3.02 -10.30
C ALA A 24 7.25 -3.21 -11.26
N PRO A 25 5.98 -3.15 -10.79
CA PRO A 25 4.81 -3.18 -11.65
C PRO A 25 4.84 -2.04 -12.69
N SER A 26 4.42 -2.34 -13.91
CA SER A 26 4.25 -1.35 -14.99
C SER A 26 2.95 -0.53 -14.80
N LYS A 27 2.74 0.48 -15.64
CA LYS A 27 1.48 1.25 -15.65
C LYS A 27 0.28 0.36 -15.98
N GLU A 28 0.45 -0.59 -16.87
CA GLU A 28 -0.56 -1.57 -17.28
C GLU A 28 -0.89 -2.52 -16.13
N ASP A 29 0.13 -2.97 -15.38
CA ASP A 29 -0.06 -3.81 -14.19
C ASP A 29 -0.87 -3.08 -13.12
N TYR A 30 -0.57 -1.81 -12.86
CA TYR A 30 -1.34 -0.98 -11.95
C TYR A 30 -2.78 -0.77 -12.43
N ALA A 31 -2.98 -0.51 -13.73
CA ALA A 31 -4.31 -0.31 -14.29
C ALA A 31 -5.19 -1.56 -14.10
N GLU A 32 -4.64 -2.76 -14.35
CA GLU A 32 -5.34 -4.01 -14.11
C GLU A 32 -5.61 -4.24 -12.62
N ALA A 33 -4.64 -4.02 -11.76
CA ALA A 33 -4.82 -4.15 -10.31
C ALA A 33 -5.89 -3.18 -9.76
N LEU A 34 -6.03 -2.00 -10.35
CA LEU A 34 -7.10 -1.05 -10.01
C LEU A 34 -8.47 -1.57 -10.38
N THR A 35 -8.65 -2.32 -11.48
CA THR A 35 -9.94 -2.93 -11.81
C THR A 35 -10.38 -3.94 -10.75
N TRP A 36 -9.42 -4.66 -10.15
CA TRP A 36 -9.70 -5.56 -9.03
C TRP A 36 -10.01 -4.78 -7.74
N ALA A 37 -9.31 -3.69 -7.49
CA ALA A 37 -9.58 -2.85 -6.33
C ALA A 37 -11.01 -2.28 -6.35
N ILE A 38 -11.49 -1.82 -7.53
CA ILE A 38 -12.83 -1.27 -7.71
C ILE A 38 -13.92 -2.33 -7.51
N ALA A 39 -13.60 -3.63 -7.67
CA ALA A 39 -14.54 -4.73 -7.43
C ALA A 39 -14.75 -5.01 -5.92
N ALA A 40 -14.11 -4.27 -5.01
CA ALA A 40 -14.36 -4.38 -3.58
C ALA A 40 -15.82 -4.04 -3.26
N PRO A 41 -16.45 -4.76 -2.29
CA PRO A 41 -17.77 -4.39 -1.81
C PRO A 41 -17.81 -2.94 -1.32
N ASP A 42 -18.74 -2.16 -1.82
CA ASP A 42 -18.83 -0.72 -1.55
C ASP A 42 -20.30 -0.31 -1.40
N HIS A 43 -20.75 -0.19 -0.17
CA HIS A 43 -22.12 0.20 0.15
C HIS A 43 -22.38 1.63 -0.35
N CYS A 44 -23.44 1.79 -1.16
CA CYS A 44 -23.82 3.04 -1.84
C CYS A 44 -22.78 3.58 -2.84
N HIS A 45 -21.78 2.79 -3.26
CA HIS A 45 -20.78 3.18 -4.26
C HIS A 45 -20.05 4.49 -3.91
N LEU A 46 -19.62 4.63 -2.67
CA LEU A 46 -18.94 5.82 -2.17
C LEU A 46 -17.53 6.00 -2.74
N SER A 47 -16.92 4.91 -3.20
CA SER A 47 -15.54 4.87 -3.71
C SER A 47 -14.53 5.51 -2.74
N PRO A 48 -14.48 5.04 -1.48
CA PRO A 48 -13.72 5.71 -0.43
C PRO A 48 -12.20 5.55 -0.56
N ALA A 49 -11.72 4.76 -1.51
CA ALA A 49 -10.30 4.50 -1.71
C ALA A 49 -9.82 4.97 -3.08
N ARG A 50 -8.63 5.57 -3.14
CA ARG A 50 -7.87 5.78 -4.37
C ARG A 50 -6.40 5.44 -4.16
N PHE A 51 -5.73 5.07 -5.24
CA PHE A 51 -4.35 4.61 -5.24
C PHE A 51 -3.49 5.61 -6.01
N VAL A 52 -2.37 6.01 -5.44
CA VAL A 52 -1.43 6.96 -6.06
C VAL A 52 -0.06 6.33 -6.14
N VAL A 53 0.41 6.05 -7.34
CA VAL A 53 1.79 5.58 -7.57
C VAL A 53 2.74 6.73 -7.31
N ILE A 54 3.74 6.51 -6.47
CA ILE A 54 4.73 7.53 -6.13
C ILE A 54 5.87 7.44 -7.15
N GLU A 55 5.84 8.33 -8.14
CA GLU A 55 6.89 8.42 -9.17
C GLU A 55 8.11 9.21 -8.66
N GLU A 56 7.90 10.31 -7.94
CA GLU A 56 8.96 11.18 -7.38
C GLU A 56 9.52 10.61 -6.06
N ARG A 57 10.12 9.41 -6.13
CA ARG A 57 10.55 8.63 -4.95
C ARG A 57 11.50 9.39 -4.02
N GLU A 58 12.47 10.12 -4.56
CA GLU A 58 13.43 10.91 -3.77
C GLU A 58 12.74 12.04 -3.01
N LYS A 59 11.84 12.76 -3.65
CA LYS A 59 11.05 13.82 -3.01
C LYS A 59 10.22 13.28 -1.83
N PHE A 60 9.59 12.12 -2.01
CA PHE A 60 8.86 11.48 -0.91
C PHE A 60 9.78 10.97 0.20
N ALA A 61 10.99 10.54 -0.15
CA ALA A 61 11.99 10.18 0.85
C ALA A 61 12.42 11.40 1.68
N ASP A 62 12.56 12.58 1.05
CA ASP A 62 12.82 13.84 1.74
C ASP A 62 11.66 14.25 2.66
N PHE A 63 10.41 14.05 2.24
CA PHE A 63 9.23 14.24 3.09
C PHE A 63 9.24 13.33 4.31
N PHE A 64 9.70 12.06 4.15
CA PHE A 64 9.80 11.13 5.28
C PHE A 64 10.90 11.53 6.26
N GLU A 65 12.03 12.03 5.76
CA GLU A 65 13.10 12.59 6.59
C GLU A 65 12.61 13.80 7.39
N ALA A 66 12.06 14.79 6.69
CA ALA A 66 11.55 16.02 7.31
C ALA A 66 10.43 15.74 8.33
N GLY A 67 9.49 14.86 7.98
CA GLY A 67 8.41 14.46 8.88
C GLY A 67 8.91 13.74 10.13
N ALA A 68 9.92 12.88 10.00
CA ALA A 68 10.51 12.19 11.14
C ALA A 68 11.23 13.19 12.09
N LEU A 69 11.94 14.17 11.53
CA LEU A 69 12.55 15.25 12.34
C LEU A 69 11.47 16.07 13.07
N ALA A 70 10.39 16.42 12.39
CA ALA A 70 9.27 17.15 12.99
C ALA A 70 8.59 16.37 14.13
N ASP A 71 8.55 15.03 14.03
CA ASP A 71 8.07 14.11 15.07
C ASP A 71 9.09 13.86 16.19
N GLY A 72 10.25 14.55 16.18
CA GLY A 72 11.27 14.49 17.24
C GLY A 72 12.29 13.35 17.07
N ALA A 73 12.40 12.75 15.90
CA ALA A 73 13.50 11.82 15.63
C ALA A 73 14.84 12.57 15.60
N ASP A 74 15.92 11.88 16.03
CA ASP A 74 17.27 12.35 15.79
C ASP A 74 17.66 12.21 14.30
N GLN A 75 18.80 12.75 13.93
CA GLN A 75 19.29 12.73 12.55
C GLN A 75 19.40 11.31 11.99
N GLU A 76 19.81 10.34 12.81
CA GLU A 76 19.89 8.94 12.39
C GLU A 76 18.50 8.32 12.15
N GLY A 77 17.53 8.62 13.01
CA GLY A 77 16.13 8.23 12.86
C GLY A 77 15.50 8.80 11.59
N ALA A 78 15.77 10.06 11.29
CA ALA A 78 15.32 10.73 10.08
C ALA A 78 15.91 10.08 8.81
N GLN A 79 17.21 9.81 8.81
CA GLN A 79 17.88 9.09 7.71
C GLN A 79 17.34 7.66 7.53
N ARG A 80 17.00 6.98 8.64
CA ARG A 80 16.32 5.68 8.56
C ARG A 80 14.94 5.79 7.94
N ALA A 81 14.18 6.85 8.25
CA ALA A 81 12.86 7.08 7.63
C ALA A 81 12.98 7.31 6.11
N ARG A 82 13.93 8.17 5.69
CA ARG A 82 14.28 8.41 4.28
C ARG A 82 14.63 7.10 3.57
N SER A 83 15.53 6.34 4.14
CA SER A 83 15.98 5.05 3.57
C SER A 83 14.83 4.03 3.44
N LYS A 84 13.89 4.00 4.39
CA LYS A 84 12.72 3.12 4.32
C LYS A 84 11.81 3.47 3.13
N ALA A 85 11.63 4.76 2.82
CA ALA A 85 10.82 5.19 1.68
C ALA A 85 11.40 4.71 0.34
N LEU A 86 12.72 4.59 0.22
CA LEU A 86 13.42 4.17 -1.00
C LEU A 86 13.68 2.66 -1.11
N LYS A 87 13.44 1.89 -0.03
CA LYS A 87 13.92 0.51 0.06
C LYS A 87 13.30 -0.45 -0.93
N ALA A 88 12.03 -0.26 -1.28
CA ALA A 88 11.33 -1.08 -2.28
C ALA A 88 11.44 -0.44 -3.67
N PRO A 89 11.42 -1.21 -4.77
CA PRO A 89 11.43 -0.67 -6.13
C PRO A 89 10.29 0.30 -6.43
N ALA A 90 9.11 0.06 -5.85
CA ALA A 90 7.94 0.93 -6.02
C ALA A 90 7.20 1.17 -4.70
N MET A 91 6.47 2.27 -4.67
CA MET A 91 5.61 2.66 -3.55
C MET A 91 4.29 3.22 -4.09
N VAL A 92 3.19 2.83 -3.47
CA VAL A 92 1.85 3.33 -3.77
C VAL A 92 1.23 3.84 -2.48
N ALA A 93 0.63 5.02 -2.51
CA ALA A 93 -0.21 5.51 -1.43
C ALA A 93 -1.65 5.03 -1.63
N VAL A 94 -2.24 4.49 -0.57
CA VAL A 94 -3.69 4.31 -0.48
C VAL A 94 -4.25 5.52 0.24
N VAL A 95 -5.03 6.30 -0.46
CA VAL A 95 -5.66 7.51 0.08
C VAL A 95 -7.14 7.23 0.30
N ALA A 96 -7.61 7.47 1.51
CA ALA A 96 -8.99 7.26 1.89
C ALA A 96 -9.74 8.59 2.04
N LYS A 97 -10.99 8.62 1.58
CA LYS A 97 -11.94 9.70 1.83
C LYS A 97 -13.11 9.12 2.63
N ILE A 98 -13.11 9.37 3.92
CA ILE A 98 -14.15 8.87 4.83
C ILE A 98 -15.13 10.01 5.12
N ASP A 99 -16.40 9.77 4.84
CA ASP A 99 -17.48 10.71 5.13
C ASP A 99 -18.08 10.36 6.51
N GLU A 100 -17.62 11.10 7.53
CA GLU A 100 -18.04 10.91 8.92
C GLU A 100 -19.50 11.31 9.17
N HIS A 101 -20.09 12.08 8.24
CA HIS A 101 -21.47 12.56 8.34
C HIS A 101 -22.45 11.81 7.43
N ASN A 102 -22.01 10.69 6.84
CA ASN A 102 -22.87 9.88 5.99
C ASN A 102 -23.93 9.16 6.82
N GLU A 103 -25.20 9.53 6.63
CA GLU A 103 -26.32 8.97 7.38
C GLU A 103 -26.63 7.51 7.01
N ARG A 104 -26.19 7.05 5.82
CA ARG A 104 -26.52 5.73 5.28
C ARG A 104 -25.42 4.70 5.45
N VAL A 105 -24.17 5.15 5.40
CA VAL A 105 -22.99 4.28 5.42
C VAL A 105 -22.07 4.66 6.56
N PRO A 106 -22.07 3.91 7.64
CA PRO A 106 -21.18 4.16 8.79
C PRO A 106 -19.69 4.15 8.40
N THR A 107 -18.87 4.88 9.13
CA THR A 107 -17.43 5.02 8.84
C THR A 107 -16.70 3.67 8.82
N TYR A 108 -17.08 2.73 9.68
CA TYR A 108 -16.45 1.40 9.71
C TYR A 108 -16.69 0.61 8.41
N GLU A 109 -17.86 0.73 7.77
CA GLU A 109 -18.12 0.08 6.48
C GLU A 109 -17.28 0.71 5.37
N GLN A 110 -17.11 2.04 5.39
CA GLN A 110 -16.23 2.75 4.45
C GLN A 110 -14.77 2.26 4.60
N TRP A 111 -14.29 2.12 5.84
CA TRP A 111 -12.96 1.56 6.09
C TRP A 111 -12.83 0.09 5.68
N MET A 112 -13.88 -0.72 5.82
CA MET A 112 -13.91 -2.10 5.31
C MET A 112 -13.75 -2.12 3.78
N THR A 113 -14.40 -1.21 3.05
CA THR A 113 -14.23 -1.05 1.60
C THR A 113 -12.79 -0.66 1.24
N VAL A 114 -12.18 0.30 1.97
CA VAL A 114 -10.76 0.67 1.75
C VAL A 114 -9.85 -0.55 1.95
N GLY A 115 -10.06 -1.33 3.00
CA GLY A 115 -9.29 -2.54 3.28
C GLY A 115 -9.47 -3.61 2.20
N ALA A 116 -10.72 -3.85 1.77
CA ALA A 116 -11.04 -4.81 0.71
C ALA A 116 -10.42 -4.40 -0.64
N ALA A 117 -10.54 -3.13 -1.03
CA ALA A 117 -9.91 -2.59 -2.24
C ALA A 117 -8.38 -2.75 -2.20
N THR A 118 -7.76 -2.47 -1.06
CA THR A 118 -6.30 -2.64 -0.87
C THR A 118 -5.89 -4.11 -0.99
N SER A 119 -6.67 -5.03 -0.42
CA SER A 119 -6.42 -6.47 -0.52
C SER A 119 -6.57 -6.97 -1.95
N ASN A 120 -7.62 -6.56 -2.66
CA ASN A 120 -7.85 -6.93 -4.06
C ASN A 120 -6.71 -6.41 -4.96
N PHE A 121 -6.25 -5.17 -4.75
CA PHE A 121 -5.12 -4.58 -5.47
C PHE A 121 -3.84 -5.42 -5.30
N LEU A 122 -3.53 -5.82 -4.06
CA LEU A 122 -2.37 -6.66 -3.79
C LEU A 122 -2.52 -8.08 -4.35
N ALA A 123 -3.71 -8.66 -4.31
CA ALA A 123 -3.98 -9.99 -4.89
C ALA A 123 -3.77 -10.00 -6.40
N ALA A 124 -4.25 -8.96 -7.09
CA ALA A 124 -4.04 -8.81 -8.54
C ALA A 124 -2.56 -8.72 -8.89
N LEU A 125 -1.77 -7.92 -8.15
CA LEU A 125 -0.34 -7.80 -8.36
C LEU A 125 0.42 -9.11 -8.04
N GLU A 126 -0.01 -9.86 -7.02
CA GLU A 126 0.55 -11.18 -6.72
C GLU A 126 0.35 -12.15 -7.89
N LEU A 127 -0.84 -12.16 -8.51
CA LEU A 127 -1.13 -12.98 -9.69
C LEU A 127 -0.28 -12.60 -10.91
N LYS A 128 0.22 -11.38 -10.95
CA LYS A 128 1.16 -10.89 -11.98
C LYS A 128 2.63 -11.16 -11.63
N GLY A 129 2.90 -11.76 -10.46
CA GLY A 129 4.26 -12.13 -10.02
C GLY A 129 4.95 -11.05 -9.18
N PHE A 130 4.24 -10.02 -8.77
CA PHE A 130 4.77 -8.99 -7.87
C PHE A 130 4.43 -9.31 -6.42
N ALA A 131 5.30 -8.90 -5.53
CA ALA A 131 5.10 -9.03 -4.10
C ALA A 131 5.01 -7.65 -3.44
N GLY A 132 4.34 -7.57 -2.29
CA GLY A 132 4.21 -6.30 -1.61
C GLY A 132 3.90 -6.41 -0.13
N LYS A 133 3.95 -5.27 0.53
CA LYS A 133 3.62 -5.12 1.94
C LYS A 133 2.93 -3.78 2.20
N ILE A 134 1.86 -3.83 2.97
CA ILE A 134 1.26 -2.64 3.56
C ILE A 134 2.14 -2.15 4.70
N VAL A 135 2.40 -0.85 4.73
CA VAL A 135 3.09 -0.13 5.81
C VAL A 135 2.28 1.10 6.20
N SER A 136 2.22 1.37 7.48
CA SER A 136 1.55 2.52 8.06
C SER A 136 2.41 3.10 9.19
N GLY A 137 1.84 3.89 10.07
CA GLY A 137 2.51 4.55 11.18
C GLY A 137 2.67 6.04 10.91
N SER A 138 3.57 6.72 11.63
CA SER A 138 3.69 8.18 11.59
C SER A 138 3.85 8.76 10.18
N SER A 139 4.49 8.03 9.27
CA SER A 139 4.67 8.51 7.89
C SER A 139 3.36 8.75 7.10
N THR A 140 2.23 8.19 7.54
CA THR A 140 0.92 8.48 6.94
C THR A 140 0.36 9.85 7.35
N HIS A 141 0.98 10.48 8.35
CA HIS A 141 0.59 11.79 8.88
C HIS A 141 1.63 12.89 8.62
N TYR A 142 2.75 12.56 7.97
CA TYR A 142 3.77 13.56 7.63
C TYR A 142 3.19 14.63 6.73
N ARG A 143 3.29 15.89 7.18
CA ARG A 143 2.58 17.01 6.58
C ARG A 143 2.83 17.14 5.09
N ASP A 144 4.09 17.14 4.66
CA ASP A 144 4.44 17.35 3.26
C ASP A 144 3.91 16.22 2.36
N ALA A 145 3.87 14.97 2.87
CA ALA A 145 3.30 13.84 2.16
C ALA A 145 1.77 13.95 2.06
N VAL A 146 1.11 14.39 3.14
CA VAL A 146 -0.35 14.63 3.15
C VAL A 146 -0.70 15.78 2.21
N ASP A 147 0.01 16.91 2.28
CA ASP A 147 -0.24 18.09 1.44
C ASP A 147 -0.02 17.78 -0.05
N ALA A 148 0.93 16.90 -0.37
CA ALA A 148 1.20 16.49 -1.75
C ALA A 148 0.16 15.52 -2.34
N LEU A 149 -0.49 14.69 -1.50
CA LEU A 149 -1.33 13.61 -1.98
C LEU A 149 -2.81 13.80 -1.67
N CYS A 150 -3.15 14.39 -0.53
CA CYS A 150 -4.51 14.42 -0.02
C CYS A 150 -5.24 15.70 -0.41
N LYS A 151 -6.49 15.53 -0.85
CA LYS A 151 -7.46 16.62 -0.99
C LYS A 151 -8.14 16.85 0.37
N LYS A 152 -9.01 17.88 0.42
CA LYS A 152 -9.83 18.12 1.61
C LYS A 152 -10.60 16.86 2.02
N CYS A 153 -10.58 16.53 3.30
CA CYS A 153 -11.22 15.33 3.87
C CYS A 153 -10.63 13.99 3.39
N GLU A 154 -9.42 13.97 2.87
CA GLU A 154 -8.69 12.75 2.56
C GLU A 154 -7.56 12.52 3.57
N VAL A 155 -7.19 11.25 3.77
CA VAL A 155 -6.07 10.82 4.59
C VAL A 155 -5.26 9.74 3.88
N ILE A 156 -3.97 9.64 4.16
CA ILE A 156 -3.18 8.50 3.71
C ILE A 156 -3.50 7.34 4.64
N ALA A 157 -4.24 6.34 4.15
CA ALA A 157 -4.58 5.15 4.91
C ALA A 157 -3.36 4.26 5.16
N CYS A 158 -2.54 4.07 4.14
CA CYS A 158 -1.30 3.31 4.21
C CYS A 158 -0.44 3.53 2.96
N TRP A 159 0.79 3.02 3.03
CA TRP A 159 1.70 2.85 1.90
C TRP A 159 1.75 1.37 1.51
N ILE A 160 1.87 1.08 0.23
CA ILE A 160 2.16 -0.25 -0.29
C ILE A 160 3.56 -0.22 -0.89
N MET A 161 4.47 -1.00 -0.32
CA MET A 161 5.80 -1.23 -0.88
C MET A 161 5.73 -2.40 -1.83
N LEU A 162 6.21 -2.25 -3.08
CA LEU A 162 6.03 -3.21 -4.16
C LEU A 162 7.35 -3.50 -4.90
N GLY A 163 7.41 -4.68 -5.48
CA GLY A 163 8.49 -5.15 -6.32
C GLY A 163 8.35 -6.63 -6.62
N THR A 164 9.39 -7.21 -7.21
CA THR A 164 9.51 -8.66 -7.39
C THR A 164 10.16 -9.28 -6.15
N ALA A 165 9.68 -10.45 -5.73
CA ALA A 165 10.29 -11.17 -4.61
C ALA A 165 11.71 -11.63 -4.98
N LYS A 166 12.70 -11.40 -4.09
CA LYS A 166 14.04 -11.95 -4.24
C LYS A 166 14.01 -13.47 -4.06
N PRO A 167 14.99 -14.20 -4.64
CA PRO A 167 15.06 -15.67 -4.51
C PRO A 167 15.21 -16.16 -3.05
N ASP A 168 15.82 -15.35 -2.19
CA ASP A 168 16.03 -15.62 -0.77
C ASP A 168 14.87 -15.12 0.13
N ALA A 169 13.80 -14.64 -0.45
CA ALA A 169 12.63 -14.24 0.32
C ALA A 169 12.04 -15.45 1.07
N PRO A 170 11.61 -15.27 2.33
CA PRO A 170 11.05 -16.38 3.11
C PRO A 170 9.84 -16.98 2.40
N GLY A 171 9.80 -18.32 2.33
CA GLY A 171 8.70 -19.09 1.75
C GLY A 171 7.36 -18.84 2.46
N ALA A 172 6.23 -19.13 1.83
CA ALA A 172 4.95 -19.18 2.49
C ALA A 172 4.94 -20.38 3.44
N GLU A 173 4.79 -20.13 4.75
CA GLU A 173 4.37 -21.20 5.65
C GLU A 173 2.87 -21.42 5.46
N VAL A 174 2.49 -22.63 5.07
CA VAL A 174 1.07 -23.01 5.08
C VAL A 174 0.67 -23.16 6.54
N LEU A 175 -0.01 -22.14 7.08
CA LEU A 175 -0.68 -22.31 8.36
C LEU A 175 -1.80 -23.33 8.14
N SER A 176 -1.67 -24.52 8.73
CA SER A 176 -2.77 -25.44 8.84
C SER A 176 -3.82 -24.77 9.73
N LEU A 177 -4.89 -24.30 9.13
CA LEU A 177 -6.10 -23.93 9.87
C LEU A 177 -6.65 -25.22 10.47
N ILE A 178 -6.65 -25.28 11.78
CA ILE A 178 -7.26 -26.36 12.56
C ILE A 178 -8.78 -26.20 12.50
#